data_72e93ac034f6fe8c5564b97a5f2b549c
#
_entry.id   72e93ac034f6fe8c5564b97a5f2b549c
#
_cell.length_a   1.000
_cell.length_b   1.000
_cell.length_c   1.000
_cell.angle_alpha   90.00
_cell.angle_beta   90.00
_cell.angle_gamma   90.00
#
_symmetry.space_group_name_H-M   'P 1'
#
loop_
_entity.id
_entity.type
_entity.pdbx_description
1 polymer ?
#
loop_
_entity_poly.entity_id
_entity_poly.type
_entity_poly.pdbx_seq_one_letter_code
_entity_poly.pdbx_strand_id
1 'polypeptide(L)'
;MGRAQWAAVDAYLTDTVLPPDPVLDGALAASAAAGLPDIHVSAPQGALLQLLARVQGARSILEVGTLGGYSTIWLARALPAGGRVVTLESEPHHAEVAQANLGRAGLGDIVDVRVGQALDLLPGLAADPVTPFDLVFIDADKPNNPHYFAWAQRLTRPGSLIIVDNVVRDGSVADADSDDARVQGSRQLLASIGTDPAVTGTAI
;
A
#
# COMPACT_ATOMS: atom_id res chain seq x y z
N MET A 1 -15.68 -19.91 2.35
CA MET A 1 -16.44 -18.86 1.65
C MET A 1 -15.80 -18.62 0.29
N GLY A 2 -16.59 -18.47 -0.78
CA GLY A 2 -16.07 -18.24 -2.13
C GLY A 2 -15.76 -16.74 -2.36
N ARG A 3 -14.93 -16.43 -3.38
CA ARG A 3 -14.59 -15.03 -3.77
C ARG A 3 -15.84 -14.16 -4.01
N ALA A 4 -16.88 -14.71 -4.64
CA ALA A 4 -18.14 -13.98 -4.88
C ALA A 4 -18.86 -13.56 -3.58
N GLN A 5 -18.76 -14.37 -2.53
CA GLN A 5 -19.36 -14.03 -1.23
C GLN A 5 -18.59 -12.89 -0.54
N TRP A 6 -17.25 -12.88 -0.64
CA TRP A 6 -16.44 -11.78 -0.11
C TRP A 6 -16.68 -10.47 -0.86
N ALA A 7 -16.78 -10.52 -2.19
CA ALA A 7 -17.14 -9.34 -2.98
C ALA A 7 -18.51 -8.77 -2.59
N ALA A 8 -19.50 -9.63 -2.31
CA ALA A 8 -20.81 -9.19 -1.83
C ALA A 8 -20.74 -8.56 -0.42
N VAL A 9 -19.88 -9.09 0.46
CA VAL A 9 -19.64 -8.50 1.80
C VAL A 9 -18.96 -7.14 1.66
N ASP A 10 -17.94 -7.02 0.82
CA ASP A 10 -17.26 -5.73 0.58
C ASP A 10 -18.21 -4.68 0.01
N ALA A 11 -19.06 -5.06 -0.95
CA ALA A 11 -20.09 -4.17 -1.48
C ALA A 11 -21.06 -3.70 -0.38
N TYR A 12 -21.58 -4.63 0.42
CA TYR A 12 -22.48 -4.30 1.54
C TYR A 12 -21.83 -3.36 2.56
N LEU A 13 -20.56 -3.63 2.93
CA LEU A 13 -19.83 -2.79 3.89
C LEU A 13 -19.56 -1.40 3.31
N THR A 14 -19.19 -1.33 2.03
CA THR A 14 -18.98 -0.06 1.33
C THR A 14 -20.25 0.77 1.34
N ASP A 15 -21.38 0.20 0.93
CA ASP A 15 -22.66 0.90 0.85
C ASP A 15 -23.23 1.31 2.23
N THR A 16 -22.89 0.56 3.28
CA THR A 16 -23.47 0.74 4.62
C THR A 16 -22.62 1.63 5.52
N VAL A 17 -21.28 1.50 5.43
CA VAL A 17 -20.36 2.09 6.42
C VAL A 17 -19.59 3.27 5.84
N LEU A 18 -19.31 3.27 4.52
CA LEU A 18 -18.55 4.32 3.89
C LEU A 18 -19.46 5.34 3.21
N PRO A 19 -19.23 6.64 3.40
CA PRO A 19 -19.96 7.65 2.65
C PRO A 19 -19.55 7.61 1.17
N PRO A 20 -20.47 7.92 0.23
CA PRO A 20 -20.10 8.07 -1.19
C PRO A 20 -18.96 9.06 -1.37
N ASP A 21 -17.99 8.70 -2.20
CA ASP A 21 -16.79 9.50 -2.45
C ASP A 21 -16.51 9.65 -3.94
N PRO A 22 -17.03 10.73 -4.59
CA PRO A 22 -16.87 10.94 -6.02
C PRO A 22 -15.41 11.06 -6.48
N VAL A 23 -14.49 11.41 -5.59
CA VAL A 23 -13.05 11.50 -5.92
C VAL A 23 -12.45 10.11 -6.04
N LEU A 24 -12.77 9.22 -5.11
CA LEU A 24 -12.32 7.83 -5.14
C LEU A 24 -12.96 7.07 -6.32
N ASP A 25 -14.26 7.24 -6.52
CA ASP A 25 -14.98 6.65 -7.67
C ASP A 25 -14.38 7.15 -8.99
N GLY A 26 -14.10 8.45 -9.08
CA GLY A 26 -13.45 9.06 -10.23
C GLY A 26 -12.03 8.54 -10.49
N ALA A 27 -11.27 8.25 -9.42
CA ALA A 27 -9.94 7.66 -9.55
C ALA A 27 -9.99 6.23 -10.11
N LEU A 28 -10.94 5.41 -9.64
CA LEU A 28 -11.16 4.06 -10.19
C LEU A 28 -11.63 4.10 -11.65
N ALA A 29 -12.61 4.96 -11.96
CA ALA A 29 -13.10 5.11 -13.32
C ALA A 29 -12.00 5.57 -14.29
N ALA A 30 -11.14 6.51 -13.88
CA ALA A 30 -10.02 6.97 -14.68
C ALA A 30 -8.96 5.89 -14.88
N SER A 31 -8.65 5.11 -13.84
CA SER A 31 -7.73 3.98 -13.94
C SER A 31 -8.23 2.90 -14.91
N ALA A 32 -9.52 2.54 -14.82
CA ALA A 32 -10.15 1.61 -15.76
C ALA A 32 -10.14 2.13 -17.20
N ALA A 33 -10.49 3.42 -17.42
CA ALA A 33 -10.47 4.05 -18.72
C ALA A 33 -9.06 4.12 -19.34
N ALA A 34 -8.02 4.22 -18.51
CA ALA A 34 -6.62 4.17 -18.92
C ALA A 34 -6.09 2.73 -19.12
N GLY A 35 -6.91 1.70 -18.89
CA GLY A 35 -6.55 0.30 -19.07
C GLY A 35 -5.65 -0.27 -17.97
N LEU A 36 -5.60 0.33 -16.79
CA LEU A 36 -4.87 -0.22 -15.66
C LEU A 36 -5.54 -1.52 -15.18
N PRO A 37 -4.76 -2.48 -14.64
CA PRO A 37 -5.33 -3.72 -14.12
C PRO A 37 -6.22 -3.46 -12.89
N ASP A 38 -7.30 -4.23 -12.77
CA ASP A 38 -8.25 -4.17 -11.65
C ASP A 38 -7.73 -4.96 -10.44
N ILE A 39 -6.70 -4.41 -9.79
CA ILE A 39 -6.00 -5.02 -8.65
C ILE A 39 -5.83 -4.05 -7.47
N HIS A 40 -6.58 -2.97 -7.45
CA HIS A 40 -6.57 -2.01 -6.35
C HIS A 40 -7.15 -2.62 -5.05
N VAL A 41 -6.81 -2.05 -3.90
CA VAL A 41 -7.44 -2.41 -2.62
C VAL A 41 -8.95 -2.13 -2.66
N SER A 42 -9.74 -2.90 -1.92
CA SER A 42 -11.17 -2.60 -1.77
C SER A 42 -11.39 -1.30 -0.99
N ALA A 43 -12.58 -0.70 -1.11
CA ALA A 43 -12.91 0.51 -0.37
C ALA A 43 -12.81 0.32 1.16
N PRO A 44 -13.29 -0.80 1.76
CA PRO A 44 -13.06 -1.10 3.18
C PRO A 44 -11.57 -1.22 3.55
N GLN A 45 -10.73 -1.82 2.68
CA GLN A 45 -9.29 -1.87 2.91
C GLN A 45 -8.65 -0.48 2.86
N GLY A 46 -9.01 0.36 1.88
CA GLY A 46 -8.56 1.74 1.80
C GLY A 46 -8.94 2.56 3.05
N ALA A 47 -10.18 2.40 3.52
CA ALA A 47 -10.64 3.02 4.75
C ALA A 47 -9.85 2.53 5.99
N LEU A 48 -9.52 1.24 6.05
CA LEU A 48 -8.69 0.69 7.12
C LEU A 48 -7.28 1.30 7.09
N LEU A 49 -6.65 1.43 5.93
CA LEU A 49 -5.35 2.09 5.78
C LEU A 49 -5.40 3.53 6.32
N GLN A 50 -6.45 4.29 5.96
CA GLN A 50 -6.65 5.65 6.45
C GLN A 50 -6.82 5.69 7.97
N LEU A 51 -7.62 4.80 8.55
CA LEU A 51 -7.83 4.72 9.99
C LEU A 51 -6.54 4.38 10.73
N LEU A 52 -5.77 3.41 10.24
CA LEU A 52 -4.47 3.02 10.83
C LEU A 52 -3.48 4.19 10.77
N ALA A 53 -3.40 4.90 9.65
CA ALA A 53 -2.55 6.09 9.54
C ALA A 53 -2.95 7.20 10.52
N ARG A 54 -4.26 7.41 10.74
CA ARG A 54 -4.77 8.38 11.72
C ARG A 54 -4.49 7.96 13.16
N VAL A 55 -4.74 6.70 13.51
CA VAL A 55 -4.46 6.15 14.85
C VAL A 55 -2.97 6.22 15.18
N GLN A 56 -2.12 5.92 14.19
CA GLN A 56 -0.66 6.07 14.27
C GLN A 56 -0.23 7.52 14.46
N GLY A 57 -1.06 8.49 14.06
CA GLY A 57 -0.67 9.90 14.01
C GLY A 57 0.38 10.16 12.93
N ALA A 58 0.33 9.40 11.85
CA ALA A 58 1.33 9.45 10.78
C ALA A 58 1.43 10.85 10.16
N ARG A 59 2.66 11.30 9.94
CA ARG A 59 3.01 12.54 9.22
C ARG A 59 3.82 12.26 7.97
N SER A 60 4.50 11.12 7.91
CA SER A 60 5.30 10.66 6.79
C SER A 60 4.93 9.22 6.44
N ILE A 61 4.51 9.00 5.20
CA ILE A 61 4.08 7.69 4.71
C ILE A 61 4.89 7.31 3.47
N LEU A 62 5.36 6.06 3.44
CA LEU A 62 5.92 5.44 2.25
C LEU A 62 4.93 4.40 1.72
N GLU A 63 4.67 4.43 0.42
CA GLU A 63 3.92 3.39 -0.27
C GLU A 63 4.80 2.74 -1.34
N VAL A 64 4.77 1.42 -1.44
CA VAL A 64 5.46 0.65 -2.48
C VAL A 64 4.41 -0.05 -3.33
N GLY A 65 4.22 0.45 -4.55
CA GLY A 65 3.11 0.10 -5.45
C GLY A 65 2.00 1.16 -5.41
N THR A 66 1.92 2.00 -6.45
CA THR A 66 0.97 3.12 -6.55
C THR A 66 -0.24 2.77 -7.40
N LEU A 67 -0.02 2.04 -8.50
CA LEU A 67 -1.02 1.79 -9.53
C LEU A 67 -1.67 3.12 -9.99
N GLY A 68 -2.99 3.25 -9.90
CA GLY A 68 -3.74 4.47 -10.20
C GLY A 68 -3.89 5.44 -9.02
N GLY A 69 -3.21 5.22 -7.89
CA GLY A 69 -3.20 6.11 -6.73
C GLY A 69 -4.40 5.99 -5.79
N TYR A 70 -5.20 4.92 -5.90
CA TYR A 70 -6.41 4.76 -5.09
C TYR A 70 -6.09 4.64 -3.58
N SER A 71 -5.21 3.71 -3.20
CA SER A 71 -4.70 3.57 -1.82
C SER A 71 -3.95 4.82 -1.37
N THR A 72 -3.19 5.44 -2.27
CA THR A 72 -2.45 6.67 -2.02
C THR A 72 -3.37 7.81 -1.59
N ILE A 73 -4.56 7.95 -2.21
CA ILE A 73 -5.58 8.95 -1.82
C ILE A 73 -6.06 8.70 -0.39
N TRP A 74 -6.37 7.45 -0.03
CA TRP A 74 -6.78 7.10 1.33
C TRP A 74 -5.70 7.44 2.36
N LEU A 75 -4.46 7.07 2.09
CA LEU A 75 -3.31 7.35 2.96
C LEU A 75 -3.04 8.85 3.11
N ALA A 76 -3.01 9.58 2.00
CA ALA A 76 -2.74 11.02 2.00
C ALA A 76 -3.80 11.83 2.76
N ARG A 77 -5.08 11.43 2.67
CA ARG A 77 -6.19 12.04 3.42
C ARG A 77 -6.12 11.79 4.94
N ALA A 78 -5.30 10.87 5.40
CA ALA A 78 -5.08 10.64 6.82
C ALA A 78 -4.14 11.68 7.44
N LEU A 79 -3.28 12.30 6.63
CA LEU A 79 -2.20 13.15 7.09
C LEU A 79 -2.68 14.50 7.63
N PRO A 80 -2.08 15.01 8.71
CA PRO A 80 -2.27 16.39 9.15
C PRO A 80 -1.56 17.37 8.20
N ALA A 81 -1.81 18.66 8.40
CA ALA A 81 -1.12 19.73 7.69
C ALA A 81 0.41 19.58 7.79
N GLY A 82 1.10 19.67 6.66
CA GLY A 82 2.54 19.46 6.53
C GLY A 82 2.97 18.00 6.49
N GLY A 83 2.03 17.05 6.49
CA GLY A 83 2.34 15.63 6.23
C GLY A 83 2.70 15.36 4.78
N ARG A 84 3.39 14.25 4.51
CA ARG A 84 3.89 13.86 3.18
C ARG A 84 3.70 12.37 2.93
N VAL A 85 3.39 12.03 1.67
CA VAL A 85 3.43 10.67 1.15
C VAL A 85 4.50 10.60 0.07
N VAL A 86 5.35 9.59 0.13
CA VAL A 86 6.17 9.16 -1.00
C VAL A 86 5.61 7.83 -1.49
N THR A 87 5.33 7.72 -2.78
CA THR A 87 4.83 6.48 -3.38
C THR A 87 5.68 6.09 -4.58
N LEU A 88 6.01 4.79 -4.67
CA LEU A 88 6.92 4.24 -5.67
C LEU A 88 6.14 3.42 -6.70
N GLU A 89 6.31 3.73 -7.99
CA GLU A 89 5.63 3.05 -9.09
C GLU A 89 6.64 2.66 -10.18
N SER A 90 6.63 1.40 -10.58
CA SER A 90 7.54 0.91 -11.62
C SER A 90 7.10 1.25 -13.03
N GLU A 91 5.79 1.36 -13.27
CA GLU A 91 5.21 1.57 -14.59
C GLU A 91 4.91 3.06 -14.83
N PRO A 92 5.62 3.73 -15.78
CA PRO A 92 5.41 5.15 -16.04
C PRO A 92 3.97 5.51 -16.35
N HIS A 93 3.26 4.65 -17.11
CA HIS A 93 1.85 4.88 -17.45
C HIS A 93 0.95 4.87 -16.21
N HIS A 94 1.17 3.96 -15.27
CA HIS A 94 0.43 3.93 -14.00
C HIS A 94 0.70 5.20 -13.19
N ALA A 95 1.95 5.62 -13.11
CA ALA A 95 2.34 6.84 -12.40
C ALA A 95 1.68 8.11 -12.99
N GLU A 96 1.59 8.22 -14.31
CA GLU A 96 0.89 9.32 -14.99
C GLU A 96 -0.59 9.36 -14.58
N VAL A 97 -1.26 8.21 -14.58
CA VAL A 97 -2.66 8.10 -14.15
C VAL A 97 -2.82 8.45 -12.67
N ALA A 98 -1.92 7.95 -11.82
CA ALA A 98 -1.90 8.26 -10.40
C ALA A 98 -1.73 9.77 -10.14
N GLN A 99 -0.77 10.41 -10.78
CA GLN A 99 -0.54 11.86 -10.67
C GLN A 99 -1.78 12.66 -11.05
N ALA A 100 -2.46 12.27 -12.15
CA ALA A 100 -3.70 12.91 -12.57
C ALA A 100 -4.83 12.71 -11.56
N ASN A 101 -4.96 11.51 -10.98
CA ASN A 101 -5.94 11.21 -9.92
C ASN A 101 -5.66 12.01 -8.64
N LEU A 102 -4.41 12.06 -8.21
CA LEU A 102 -3.96 12.83 -7.04
C LEU A 102 -4.17 14.34 -7.23
N GLY A 103 -3.93 14.85 -8.44
CA GLY A 103 -4.23 16.23 -8.79
C GLY A 103 -5.74 16.54 -8.67
N ARG A 104 -6.61 15.67 -9.21
CA ARG A 104 -8.07 15.80 -9.05
C ARG A 104 -8.54 15.69 -7.60
N ALA A 105 -7.83 14.92 -6.80
CA ALA A 105 -8.09 14.80 -5.36
C ALA A 105 -7.59 16.00 -4.54
N GLY A 106 -6.85 16.94 -5.13
CA GLY A 106 -6.24 18.08 -4.42
C GLY A 106 -5.06 17.66 -3.53
N LEU A 107 -4.41 16.54 -3.83
CA LEU A 107 -3.34 15.94 -3.02
C LEU A 107 -1.95 16.03 -3.67
N GLY A 108 -1.84 16.63 -4.87
CA GLY A 108 -0.59 16.67 -5.63
C GLY A 108 0.57 17.36 -4.90
N ASP A 109 0.29 18.31 -4.01
CA ASP A 109 1.32 19.05 -3.26
C ASP A 109 1.91 18.26 -2.08
N ILE A 110 1.23 17.21 -1.63
CA ILE A 110 1.65 16.41 -0.46
C ILE A 110 2.05 14.98 -0.81
N VAL A 111 1.86 14.57 -2.06
CA VAL A 111 2.22 13.24 -2.56
C VAL A 111 3.31 13.34 -3.61
N ASP A 112 4.44 12.70 -3.36
CA ASP A 112 5.58 12.57 -4.27
C ASP A 112 5.55 11.19 -4.94
N VAL A 113 5.19 11.14 -6.21
CA VAL A 113 5.16 9.89 -7.01
C VAL A 113 6.51 9.72 -7.70
N ARG A 114 7.26 8.71 -7.30
CA ARG A 114 8.58 8.39 -7.86
C ARG A 114 8.48 7.19 -8.79
N VAL A 115 8.93 7.38 -10.02
CA VAL A 115 8.86 6.36 -11.08
C VAL A 115 10.16 5.56 -11.14
N GLY A 116 10.07 4.25 -11.08
CA GLY A 116 11.20 3.31 -11.18
C GLY A 116 10.99 2.06 -10.34
N GLN A 117 11.92 1.12 -10.48
CA GLN A 117 11.89 -0.09 -9.66
C GLN A 117 12.11 0.29 -8.18
N ALA A 118 11.22 -0.18 -7.31
CA ALA A 118 11.25 0.22 -5.90
C ALA A 118 12.60 -0.11 -5.22
N LEU A 119 13.21 -1.25 -5.54
CA LEU A 119 14.51 -1.63 -4.97
C LEU A 119 15.67 -0.71 -5.41
N ASP A 120 15.53 -0.02 -6.54
CA ASP A 120 16.51 0.98 -6.99
C ASP A 120 16.27 2.35 -6.33
N LEU A 121 15.01 2.66 -6.00
CA LEU A 121 14.62 3.95 -5.41
C LEU A 121 14.77 3.99 -3.88
N LEU A 122 14.47 2.88 -3.19
CA LEU A 122 14.49 2.77 -1.73
C LEU A 122 15.82 3.19 -1.08
N PRO A 123 17.01 2.83 -1.63
CA PRO A 123 18.28 3.30 -1.06
C PRO A 123 18.40 4.82 -0.97
N GLY A 124 17.89 5.54 -1.98
CA GLY A 124 17.92 6.99 -2.02
C GLY A 124 17.06 7.67 -0.95
N LEU A 125 16.02 6.97 -0.47
CA LEU A 125 15.14 7.49 0.58
C LEU A 125 15.82 7.60 1.95
N ALA A 126 16.90 6.87 2.19
CA ALA A 126 17.60 6.93 3.48
C ALA A 126 18.18 8.32 3.80
N ALA A 127 18.45 9.14 2.78
CA ALA A 127 18.93 10.52 2.94
C ALA A 127 17.83 11.56 2.69
N ASP A 128 16.60 11.14 2.47
CA ASP A 128 15.48 12.02 2.19
C ASP A 128 15.00 12.70 3.48
N PRO A 129 14.73 14.02 3.47
CA PRO A 129 14.23 14.75 4.65
C PRO A 129 12.90 14.23 5.20
N VAL A 130 12.13 13.45 4.42
CA VAL A 130 10.87 12.85 4.86
C VAL A 130 11.09 11.61 5.75
N THR A 131 12.26 11.02 5.72
CA THR A 131 12.65 9.87 6.56
C THR A 131 13.00 10.32 7.98
N PRO A 132 12.65 9.56 9.05
CA PRO A 132 11.99 8.24 9.01
C PRO A 132 10.49 8.32 8.76
N PHE A 133 9.96 7.29 8.09
CA PHE A 133 8.52 7.16 7.86
C PHE A 133 7.79 6.64 9.11
N ASP A 134 6.60 7.17 9.35
CA ASP A 134 5.72 6.73 10.44
C ASP A 134 4.91 5.49 10.04
N LEU A 135 4.57 5.38 8.76
CA LEU A 135 3.86 4.24 8.20
C LEU A 135 4.45 3.88 6.84
N VAL A 136 4.60 2.57 6.61
CA VAL A 136 4.96 2.01 5.29
C VAL A 136 3.85 1.06 4.85
N PHE A 137 3.34 1.24 3.63
CA PHE A 137 2.41 0.31 2.98
C PHE A 137 3.09 -0.34 1.78
N ILE A 138 3.09 -1.68 1.72
CA ILE A 138 3.74 -2.47 0.67
C ILE A 138 2.67 -3.28 -0.06
N ASP A 139 2.39 -2.89 -1.31
CA ASP A 139 1.48 -3.61 -2.20
C ASP A 139 2.05 -3.65 -3.63
N ALA A 140 3.23 -4.24 -3.76
CA ALA A 140 3.93 -4.44 -5.03
C ALA A 140 4.09 -5.92 -5.35
N ASP A 141 5.08 -6.28 -6.16
CA ASP A 141 5.37 -7.65 -6.55
C ASP A 141 5.82 -8.49 -5.35
N LYS A 142 5.11 -9.57 -5.11
CA LYS A 142 5.23 -10.38 -3.88
C LYS A 142 6.55 -11.14 -3.72
N PRO A 143 7.28 -11.56 -4.78
CA PRO A 143 8.61 -12.15 -4.63
C PRO A 143 9.61 -11.24 -3.92
N ASN A 144 9.46 -9.92 -4.06
CA ASN A 144 10.35 -8.94 -3.45
C ASN A 144 9.91 -8.45 -2.06
N ASN A 145 8.79 -8.96 -1.51
CA ASN A 145 8.29 -8.57 -0.18
C ASN A 145 9.36 -8.63 0.93
N PRO A 146 10.25 -9.66 1.01
CA PRO A 146 11.29 -9.68 2.03
C PRO A 146 12.26 -8.50 1.91
N HIS A 147 12.59 -8.10 0.69
CA HIS A 147 13.49 -6.98 0.42
C HIS A 147 12.83 -5.64 0.72
N TYR A 148 11.57 -5.47 0.36
CA TYR A 148 10.78 -4.27 0.70
C TYR A 148 10.65 -4.12 2.20
N PHE A 149 10.37 -5.20 2.92
CA PHE A 149 10.28 -5.20 4.37
C PHE A 149 11.62 -4.83 5.04
N ALA A 150 12.74 -5.39 4.56
CA ALA A 150 14.06 -5.04 5.07
C ALA A 150 14.41 -3.56 4.86
N TRP A 151 13.96 -2.96 3.75
CA TRP A 151 14.09 -1.52 3.53
C TRP A 151 13.13 -0.71 4.39
N ALA A 152 11.89 -1.16 4.54
CA ALA A 152 10.91 -0.51 5.41
C ALA A 152 11.44 -0.39 6.85
N GLN A 153 12.06 -1.45 7.39
CA GLN A 153 12.70 -1.40 8.72
C GLN A 153 13.81 -0.35 8.81
N ARG A 154 14.62 -0.18 7.75
CA ARG A 154 15.71 0.82 7.73
C ARG A 154 15.20 2.25 7.59
N LEU A 155 14.05 2.44 6.97
CA LEU A 155 13.45 3.73 6.67
C LEU A 155 12.43 4.18 7.71
N THR A 156 12.19 3.36 8.74
CA THR A 156 11.26 3.62 9.85
C THR A 156 12.00 3.76 11.17
N ARG A 157 11.27 3.93 12.25
CA ARG A 157 11.76 4.03 13.63
C ARG A 157 10.90 3.18 14.57
N PRO A 158 11.36 2.90 15.79
CA PRO A 158 10.52 2.25 16.79
C PRO A 158 9.16 2.95 16.95
N GLY A 159 8.09 2.16 16.91
CA GLY A 159 6.71 2.65 16.93
C GLY A 159 6.11 2.94 15.57
N SER A 160 6.86 2.84 14.46
CA SER A 160 6.28 2.91 13.11
C SER A 160 5.46 1.67 12.77
N LEU A 161 4.52 1.82 11.83
CA LEU A 161 3.66 0.74 11.34
C LEU A 161 4.09 0.33 9.93
N ILE A 162 4.30 -0.98 9.70
CA ILE A 162 4.54 -1.55 8.39
C ILE A 162 3.38 -2.47 8.04
N ILE A 163 2.72 -2.21 6.91
CA ILE A 163 1.58 -2.98 6.42
C ILE A 163 1.98 -3.62 5.09
N VAL A 164 1.78 -4.92 4.95
CA VAL A 164 2.05 -5.65 3.70
C VAL A 164 0.78 -6.35 3.24
N ASP A 165 0.33 -6.03 2.03
CA ASP A 165 -0.90 -6.59 1.49
C ASP A 165 -0.71 -7.96 0.84
N ASN A 166 -1.81 -8.70 0.75
CA ASN A 166 -1.98 -10.01 0.09
C ASN A 166 -1.01 -11.11 0.57
N VAL A 167 -0.62 -11.13 1.84
CA VAL A 167 0.32 -12.11 2.38
C VAL A 167 -0.28 -13.52 2.50
N VAL A 168 -1.61 -13.63 2.55
CA VAL A 168 -2.33 -14.92 2.69
C VAL A 168 -2.36 -15.72 1.38
N ARG A 169 -2.30 -15.04 0.21
CA ARG A 169 -2.26 -15.68 -1.12
C ARG A 169 -3.38 -16.71 -1.36
N ASP A 170 -4.64 -16.36 -1.07
CA ASP A 170 -5.80 -17.27 -1.15
C ASP A 170 -5.62 -18.56 -0.33
N GLY A 171 -4.85 -18.50 0.76
CA GLY A 171 -4.52 -19.65 1.61
C GLY A 171 -3.24 -20.40 1.21
N SER A 172 -2.68 -20.16 0.01
CA SER A 172 -1.49 -20.88 -0.49
C SER A 172 -0.24 -20.60 0.34
N VAL A 173 -0.21 -19.55 1.15
CA VAL A 173 0.89 -19.28 2.08
C VAL A 173 1.12 -20.42 3.08
N ALA A 174 0.10 -21.26 3.35
CA ALA A 174 0.22 -22.42 4.21
C ALA A 174 0.93 -23.61 3.53
N ASP A 175 1.02 -23.64 2.19
CA ASP A 175 1.68 -24.68 1.42
C ASP A 175 3.19 -24.43 1.39
N ALA A 176 3.95 -25.30 2.08
CA ALA A 176 5.41 -25.20 2.15
C ALA A 176 6.09 -25.63 0.83
N ASP A 177 5.44 -26.47 0.06
CA ASP A 177 5.97 -27.07 -1.16
C ASP A 177 5.58 -26.30 -2.42
N SER A 178 4.88 -25.15 -2.27
CA SER A 178 4.51 -24.30 -3.39
C SER A 178 5.74 -23.77 -4.12
N ASP A 179 5.77 -23.92 -5.45
CA ASP A 179 6.80 -23.37 -6.33
C ASP A 179 6.47 -21.96 -6.86
N ASP A 180 5.30 -21.41 -6.49
CA ASP A 180 4.93 -20.02 -6.83
C ASP A 180 5.83 -19.03 -6.07
N ALA A 181 6.65 -18.28 -6.82
CA ALA A 181 7.56 -17.28 -6.26
C ALA A 181 6.84 -16.22 -5.39
N ARG A 182 5.56 -15.91 -5.68
CA ARG A 182 4.77 -14.97 -4.89
C ARG A 182 4.40 -15.54 -3.53
N VAL A 183 4.11 -16.85 -3.47
CA VAL A 183 3.87 -17.59 -2.22
C VAL A 183 5.16 -17.65 -1.41
N GLN A 184 6.27 -18.00 -2.05
CA GLN A 184 7.57 -18.09 -1.37
C GLN A 184 8.04 -16.74 -0.83
N GLY A 185 7.85 -15.65 -1.58
CA GLY A 185 8.15 -14.29 -1.09
C GLY A 185 7.32 -13.92 0.15
N SER A 186 6.02 -14.23 0.17
CA SER A 186 5.17 -14.01 1.35
C SER A 186 5.61 -14.87 2.54
N ARG A 187 5.96 -16.15 2.32
CA ARG A 187 6.46 -17.05 3.37
C ARG A 187 7.78 -16.57 3.97
N GLN A 188 8.72 -16.13 3.12
CA GLN A 188 10.00 -15.59 3.57
C GLN A 188 9.83 -14.31 4.40
N LEU A 189 8.94 -13.42 3.96
CA LEU A 189 8.56 -12.23 4.73
C LEU A 189 8.03 -12.61 6.12
N LEU A 190 7.03 -13.51 6.18
CA LEU A 190 6.41 -13.92 7.45
C LEU A 190 7.42 -14.59 8.38
N ALA A 191 8.33 -15.41 7.85
CA ALA A 191 9.42 -16.01 8.60
C ALA A 191 10.39 -14.95 9.16
N SER A 192 10.71 -13.92 8.38
CA SER A 192 11.55 -12.79 8.82
C SER A 192 10.90 -12.04 9.98
N ILE A 193 9.59 -11.76 9.89
CA ILE A 193 8.84 -11.09 10.97
C ILE A 193 8.84 -11.96 12.24
N GLY A 194 8.61 -13.28 12.10
CA GLY A 194 8.53 -14.19 13.23
C GLY A 194 9.84 -14.42 13.97
N THR A 195 10.97 -14.10 13.36
CA THR A 195 12.31 -14.29 13.94
C THR A 195 13.00 -12.99 14.35
N ASP A 196 12.46 -11.84 13.97
CA ASP A 196 13.06 -10.54 14.30
C ASP A 196 12.55 -10.01 15.65
N PRO A 197 13.41 -9.93 16.68
CA PRO A 197 12.99 -9.44 18.00
C PRO A 197 12.63 -7.95 18.04
N ALA A 198 12.97 -7.17 17.01
CA ALA A 198 12.63 -5.76 16.90
C ALA A 198 11.21 -5.53 16.34
N VAL A 199 10.54 -6.59 15.91
CA VAL A 199 9.24 -6.53 15.21
C VAL A 199 8.18 -7.29 16.01
N THR A 200 7.00 -6.67 16.16
CA THR A 200 5.79 -7.38 16.60
C THR A 200 4.82 -7.40 15.40
N GLY A 201 4.47 -8.58 14.92
CA GLY A 201 3.66 -8.74 13.72
C GLY A 201 2.46 -9.66 13.91
N THR A 202 1.43 -9.45 13.07
CA THR A 202 0.26 -10.32 12.93
C THR A 202 -0.24 -10.28 11.48
N ALA A 203 -1.14 -11.18 11.11
CA ALA A 203 -1.87 -11.15 9.84
C ALA A 203 -3.37 -11.30 10.08
N ILE A 204 -4.19 -10.62 9.29
CA ILE A 204 -5.66 -10.61 9.36
C ILE A 204 -6.26 -10.93 7.99
#